data_6446de873c77481dd2fbfd949ef1ff29
#
_entry.id   6446de873c77481dd2fbfd949ef1ff29
#
_cell.length_a   1.000
_cell.length_b   1.000
_cell.length_c   1.000
_cell.angle_alpha   90.00
_cell.angle_beta   90.00
_cell.angle_gamma   90.00
#
_symmetry.space_group_name_H-M   'P 1'
#
loop_
_entity.id
_entity.type
_entity.pdbx_description
1 polymer ?
#
loop_
_entity_poly.entity_id
_entity_poly.type
_entity_poly.pdbx_seq_one_letter_code
_entity_poly.pdbx_strand_id
1 'polypeptide(L)'
;MTARETGRRRAWAVVIGVSVVLALVSYLAVRFLRPATPEECTAHGPHGTTVTLDPDQASHAATIAAVAHARGLPERAVTIALATAIQESKLRNLTYGDRDSLGLFQQRPSQGWGSPAQISDPVYTSGRFFDALVKVPDYRGLPVTVAAQQVQHSGYPQAYAQHEGVAAALADVLTGREGPALSCTVSGANPTPSDAGSGA
;
A
#
# COMPACT_ATOMS: atom_id res chain seq x y z
N MET A 1 16.86 -71.08 -0.53
CA MET A 1 16.86 -69.68 -0.19
C MET A 1 17.46 -69.54 1.20
N THR A 2 18.64 -68.94 1.28
CA THR A 2 19.42 -68.92 2.53
C THR A 2 18.95 -67.81 3.45
N ALA A 3 18.99 -68.02 4.76
CA ALA A 3 18.55 -67.01 5.79
C ALA A 3 19.24 -65.63 5.65
N ARG A 4 20.42 -65.62 5.00
CA ARG A 4 21.14 -64.36 4.67
C ARG A 4 20.44 -63.48 3.62
N GLU A 5 19.75 -64.07 2.64
CA GLU A 5 19.03 -63.28 1.59
C GLU A 5 17.77 -62.63 2.13
N THR A 6 17.07 -63.30 3.01
CA THR A 6 15.87 -62.76 3.66
C THR A 6 16.21 -61.59 4.59
N GLY A 7 17.32 -61.63 5.33
CA GLY A 7 17.79 -60.53 6.17
C GLY A 7 18.17 -59.28 5.35
N ARG A 8 18.86 -59.50 4.20
CA ARG A 8 19.29 -58.41 3.32
C ARG A 8 18.10 -57.73 2.63
N ARG A 9 17.10 -58.49 2.20
CA ARG A 9 15.85 -57.91 1.63
C ARG A 9 15.06 -57.11 2.64
N ARG A 10 14.98 -57.57 3.91
CA ARG A 10 14.31 -56.78 4.99
C ARG A 10 15.08 -55.51 5.32
N ALA A 11 16.41 -55.55 5.36
CA ALA A 11 17.22 -54.33 5.57
C ALA A 11 17.02 -53.31 4.44
N TRP A 12 17.02 -53.74 3.19
CA TRP A 12 16.75 -52.86 2.05
C TRP A 12 15.33 -52.29 2.06
N ALA A 13 14.32 -53.06 2.44
CA ALA A 13 12.94 -52.58 2.57
C ALA A 13 12.80 -51.47 3.65
N VAL A 14 13.52 -51.66 4.78
CA VAL A 14 13.54 -50.60 5.84
C VAL A 14 14.24 -49.36 5.34
N VAL A 15 15.38 -49.44 4.66
CA VAL A 15 16.10 -48.29 4.13
C VAL A 15 15.24 -47.53 3.12
N ILE A 16 14.59 -48.24 2.20
CA ILE A 16 13.68 -47.61 1.22
C ILE A 16 12.51 -46.95 1.93
N GLY A 17 11.90 -47.61 2.92
CA GLY A 17 10.80 -47.05 3.69
C GLY A 17 11.18 -45.72 4.40
N VAL A 18 12.32 -45.71 5.08
CA VAL A 18 12.87 -44.54 5.76
C VAL A 18 13.16 -43.41 4.75
N SER A 19 13.75 -43.71 3.59
CA SER A 19 14.06 -42.75 2.56
C SER A 19 12.80 -42.12 1.98
N VAL A 20 11.72 -42.88 1.76
CA VAL A 20 10.42 -42.35 1.29
C VAL A 20 9.78 -41.45 2.32
N VAL A 21 9.82 -41.85 3.61
CA VAL A 21 9.30 -41.02 4.70
C VAL A 21 10.06 -39.69 4.79
N LEU A 22 11.39 -39.72 4.75
CA LEU A 22 12.21 -38.50 4.78
C LEU A 22 11.96 -37.61 3.57
N ALA A 23 11.80 -38.19 2.38
CA ALA A 23 11.46 -37.43 1.18
C ALA A 23 10.07 -36.76 1.29
N LEU A 24 9.07 -37.49 1.82
CA LEU A 24 7.73 -36.92 2.10
C LEU A 24 7.76 -35.82 3.14
N VAL A 25 8.48 -36.03 4.25
CA VAL A 25 8.62 -35.00 5.30
C VAL A 25 9.33 -33.76 4.74
N SER A 26 10.41 -33.95 3.97
CA SER A 26 11.10 -32.85 3.31
C SER A 26 10.19 -32.07 2.30
N TYR A 27 9.44 -32.83 1.50
CA TYR A 27 8.47 -32.24 0.56
C TYR A 27 7.39 -31.43 1.29
N LEU A 28 6.81 -31.99 2.34
CA LEU A 28 5.81 -31.29 3.16
C LEU A 28 6.42 -30.06 3.86
N ALA A 29 7.63 -30.20 4.41
CA ALA A 29 8.32 -29.07 5.03
C ALA A 29 8.55 -27.92 4.03
N VAL A 30 9.03 -28.21 2.82
CA VAL A 30 9.20 -27.21 1.76
C VAL A 30 7.86 -26.59 1.35
N ARG A 31 6.80 -27.39 1.31
CA ARG A 31 5.48 -26.92 0.91
C ARG A 31 4.82 -26.02 1.96
N PHE A 32 4.98 -26.37 3.25
CA PHE A 32 4.34 -25.62 4.35
C PHE A 32 5.22 -24.53 4.96
N LEU A 33 6.55 -24.61 4.80
CA LEU A 33 7.51 -23.63 5.31
C LEU A 33 7.97 -22.63 4.23
N ARG A 34 7.36 -22.65 3.02
CA ARG A 34 7.63 -21.58 2.05
C ARG A 34 7.18 -20.26 2.67
N PRO A 35 8.10 -19.30 2.89
CA PRO A 35 7.68 -17.99 3.30
C PRO A 35 6.71 -17.44 2.25
N ALA A 36 5.55 -16.93 2.70
CA ALA A 36 4.66 -16.19 1.82
C ALA A 36 5.48 -15.03 1.23
N THR A 37 5.45 -14.86 -0.09
CA THR A 37 5.99 -13.64 -0.70
C THR A 37 5.24 -12.46 -0.10
N PRO A 38 5.92 -11.46 0.46
CA PRO A 38 5.23 -10.30 1.00
C PRO A 38 4.40 -9.66 -0.11
N GLU A 39 3.17 -9.32 0.21
CA GLU A 39 2.33 -8.53 -0.68
C GLU A 39 2.85 -7.11 -0.67
N GLU A 40 3.29 -6.63 -1.81
CA GLU A 40 3.98 -5.37 -1.94
C GLU A 40 3.61 -4.68 -3.25
N CYS A 41 3.42 -3.37 -3.19
CA CYS A 41 3.25 -2.50 -4.33
C CYS A 41 4.46 -1.59 -4.46
N THR A 42 5.04 -1.53 -5.65
CA THR A 42 6.18 -0.68 -5.95
C THR A 42 5.77 0.39 -6.96
N ALA A 43 5.95 1.64 -6.59
CA ALA A 43 5.77 2.79 -7.46
C ALA A 43 7.14 3.31 -7.92
N HIS A 44 7.32 3.42 -9.23
CA HIS A 44 8.53 3.96 -9.84
C HIS A 44 8.24 5.38 -10.33
N GLY A 45 8.67 6.35 -9.54
CA GLY A 45 8.55 7.77 -9.84
C GLY A 45 9.73 8.31 -10.63
N PRO A 46 9.71 9.62 -10.97
CA PRO A 46 10.76 10.28 -11.72
C PRO A 46 12.10 10.25 -10.99
N HIS A 47 13.17 10.41 -11.76
CA HIS A 47 14.56 10.42 -11.26
C HIS A 47 15.00 9.14 -10.52
N GLY A 48 14.35 7.99 -10.79
CA GLY A 48 14.68 6.72 -10.16
C GLY A 48 14.16 6.57 -8.72
N THR A 49 13.25 7.45 -8.30
CA THR A 49 12.61 7.33 -6.98
C THR A 49 11.72 6.08 -6.96
N THR A 50 11.99 5.19 -6.02
CA THR A 50 11.16 3.99 -5.81
C THR A 50 10.48 4.10 -4.45
N VAL A 51 9.17 3.90 -4.44
CA VAL A 51 8.35 3.89 -3.22
C VAL A 51 7.68 2.54 -3.07
N THR A 52 7.94 1.90 -1.95
CA THR A 52 7.33 0.62 -1.58
C THR A 52 6.19 0.85 -0.62
N LEU A 53 5.04 0.23 -0.89
CA LEU A 53 3.80 0.33 -0.13
C LEU A 53 3.25 -1.08 0.08
N ASP A 54 2.55 -1.31 1.19
CA ASP A 54 1.67 -2.48 1.21
C ASP A 54 0.39 -2.23 0.36
N PRO A 55 -0.38 -3.27 0.01
CA PRO A 55 -1.55 -3.13 -0.86
C PRO A 55 -2.60 -2.14 -0.32
N ASP A 56 -2.82 -2.09 0.99
CA ASP A 56 -3.77 -1.15 1.60
C ASP A 56 -3.29 0.29 1.46
N GLN A 57 -2.00 0.54 1.71
CA GLN A 57 -1.41 1.88 1.52
C GLN A 57 -1.50 2.33 0.06
N ALA A 58 -1.21 1.43 -0.89
CA ALA A 58 -1.32 1.71 -2.32
C ALA A 58 -2.78 2.02 -2.73
N SER A 59 -3.73 1.25 -2.21
CA SER A 59 -5.17 1.47 -2.42
C SER A 59 -5.62 2.83 -1.89
N HIS A 60 -5.18 3.21 -0.68
CA HIS A 60 -5.51 4.50 -0.09
C HIS A 60 -4.87 5.66 -0.86
N ALA A 61 -3.61 5.53 -1.28
CA ALA A 61 -2.96 6.54 -2.12
C ALA A 61 -3.70 6.73 -3.46
N ALA A 62 -4.09 5.63 -4.11
CA ALA A 62 -4.89 5.66 -5.33
C ALA A 62 -6.28 6.31 -5.10
N THR A 63 -6.91 6.03 -3.96
CA THR A 63 -8.20 6.66 -3.59
C THR A 63 -8.06 8.18 -3.45
N ILE A 64 -7.02 8.66 -2.76
CA ILE A 64 -6.74 10.10 -2.63
C ILE A 64 -6.57 10.75 -4.02
N ALA A 65 -5.77 10.13 -4.90
CA ALA A 65 -5.55 10.64 -6.25
C ALA A 65 -6.83 10.63 -7.09
N ALA A 66 -7.63 9.56 -7.03
CA ALA A 66 -8.90 9.44 -7.75
C ALA A 66 -9.92 10.50 -7.31
N VAL A 67 -10.03 10.78 -6.01
CA VAL A 67 -10.91 11.83 -5.47
C VAL A 67 -10.47 13.21 -5.95
N ALA A 68 -9.18 13.49 -5.99
CA ALA A 68 -8.64 14.74 -6.54
C ALA A 68 -8.95 14.87 -8.04
N HIS A 69 -8.72 13.79 -8.81
CA HIS A 69 -9.00 13.75 -10.24
C HIS A 69 -10.49 14.01 -10.55
N ALA A 70 -11.39 13.31 -9.85
CA ALA A 70 -12.84 13.48 -10.00
C ALA A 70 -13.31 14.93 -9.70
N ARG A 71 -12.52 15.69 -8.95
CA ARG A 71 -12.78 17.10 -8.62
C ARG A 71 -12.04 18.09 -9.52
N GLY A 72 -11.29 17.63 -10.52
CA GLY A 72 -10.49 18.46 -11.41
C GLY A 72 -9.33 19.19 -10.70
N LEU A 73 -8.85 18.66 -9.58
CA LEU A 73 -7.77 19.26 -8.81
C LEU A 73 -6.40 18.94 -9.45
N PRO A 74 -5.44 19.87 -9.36
CA PRO A 74 -4.11 19.67 -9.91
C PRO A 74 -3.32 18.66 -9.07
N GLU A 75 -2.29 18.05 -9.66
CA GLU A 75 -1.37 17.12 -9.00
C GLU A 75 -0.77 17.67 -7.69
N ARG A 76 -0.52 19.00 -7.62
CA ARG A 76 -0.06 19.62 -6.38
C ARG A 76 -1.01 19.37 -5.20
N ALA A 77 -2.31 19.32 -5.44
CA ALA A 77 -3.28 18.97 -4.41
C ALA A 77 -3.10 17.51 -3.97
N VAL A 78 -2.85 16.58 -4.91
CA VAL A 78 -2.57 15.17 -4.62
C VAL A 78 -1.29 15.05 -3.78
N THR A 79 -0.21 15.75 -4.18
CA THR A 79 1.05 15.77 -3.43
C THR A 79 0.84 16.22 -1.98
N ILE A 80 0.11 17.32 -1.76
CA ILE A 80 -0.16 17.84 -0.40
C ILE A 80 -0.98 16.83 0.42
N ALA A 81 -2.02 16.23 -0.18
CA ALA A 81 -2.86 15.25 0.50
C ALA A 81 -2.08 13.98 0.85
N LEU A 82 -1.26 13.45 -0.08
CA LEU A 82 -0.43 12.27 0.17
C LEU A 82 0.60 12.54 1.27
N ALA A 83 1.32 13.67 1.21
CA ALA A 83 2.27 14.04 2.27
C ALA A 83 1.59 14.13 3.64
N THR A 84 0.37 14.68 3.67
CA THR A 84 -0.43 14.75 4.88
C THR A 84 -0.82 13.36 5.38
N ALA A 85 -1.41 12.51 4.54
CA ALA A 85 -1.83 11.17 4.92
C ALA A 85 -0.64 10.27 5.34
N ILE A 86 0.54 10.44 4.71
CA ILE A 86 1.76 9.75 5.12
C ILE A 86 2.15 10.16 6.55
N GLN A 87 2.13 11.46 6.86
CA GLN A 87 2.46 11.96 8.19
C GLN A 87 1.46 11.51 9.24
N GLU A 88 0.16 11.62 8.96
CA GLU A 88 -0.90 11.38 9.94
C GLU A 88 -1.13 9.89 10.24
N SER A 89 -1.04 9.04 9.22
CA SER A 89 -1.43 7.63 9.36
C SER A 89 -0.51 6.66 8.64
N LYS A 90 0.53 7.12 7.94
CA LYS A 90 1.33 6.33 7.00
C LYS A 90 0.45 5.70 5.91
N LEU A 91 -0.53 6.46 5.39
CA LEU A 91 -1.53 5.99 4.42
C LEU A 91 -2.40 4.84 4.93
N ARG A 92 -2.58 4.70 6.25
CA ARG A 92 -3.43 3.66 6.85
C ARG A 92 -4.75 4.26 7.33
N ASN A 93 -5.84 3.57 7.05
CA ASN A 93 -7.16 4.01 7.53
C ASN A 93 -7.35 3.57 9.00
N LEU A 94 -6.75 4.32 9.92
CA LEU A 94 -6.69 3.98 11.34
C LEU A 94 -8.05 4.17 12.02
N THR A 95 -8.44 3.21 12.85
CA THR A 95 -9.66 3.27 13.68
C THR A 95 -9.41 3.93 15.05
N TYR A 96 -8.21 4.46 15.26
CA TYR A 96 -7.76 5.08 16.49
C TYR A 96 -6.78 6.22 16.19
N GLY A 97 -6.56 7.12 17.15
CA GLY A 97 -5.58 8.21 17.06
C GLY A 97 -5.54 9.00 18.37
N ASP A 98 -4.90 10.18 18.34
CA ASP A 98 -4.93 11.08 19.49
C ASP A 98 -6.35 11.61 19.69
N ARG A 99 -6.83 11.52 20.94
CA ARG A 99 -8.20 11.89 21.32
C ARG A 99 -9.23 11.09 20.50
N ASP A 100 -10.02 11.77 19.67
CA ASP A 100 -11.03 11.19 18.79
C ASP A 100 -10.65 11.17 17.31
N SER A 101 -9.33 11.23 17.00
CA SER A 101 -8.81 11.22 15.63
C SER A 101 -8.97 9.86 14.96
N LEU A 102 -9.37 9.85 13.69
CA LEU A 102 -9.61 8.65 12.89
C LEU A 102 -9.15 8.82 11.44
N GLY A 103 -8.99 7.69 10.76
CA GLY A 103 -8.86 7.62 9.32
C GLY A 103 -7.49 8.05 8.78
N LEU A 104 -7.45 8.22 7.46
CA LEU A 104 -6.23 8.54 6.71
C LEU A 104 -5.57 9.85 7.12
N PHE A 105 -6.37 10.86 7.47
CA PHE A 105 -5.91 12.21 7.80
C PHE A 105 -5.99 12.52 9.29
N GLN A 106 -6.27 11.53 10.15
CA GLN A 106 -6.45 11.70 11.58
C GLN A 106 -7.40 12.86 11.92
N GLN A 107 -8.51 12.92 11.18
CA GLN A 107 -9.55 13.93 11.34
C GLN A 107 -10.40 13.61 12.56
N ARG A 108 -10.94 14.66 13.21
CA ARG A 108 -11.66 14.53 14.48
C ARG A 108 -13.15 14.84 14.33
N PRO A 109 -14.05 13.88 14.72
CA PRO A 109 -15.49 14.14 14.77
C PRO A 109 -15.83 15.37 15.61
N SER A 110 -15.18 15.55 16.75
CA SER A 110 -15.40 16.71 17.64
C SER A 110 -15.02 18.06 17.01
N GLN A 111 -14.27 18.06 15.91
CA GLN A 111 -13.87 19.26 15.17
C GLN A 111 -14.66 19.46 13.87
N GLY A 112 -15.77 18.72 13.70
CA GLY A 112 -16.67 18.92 12.57
C GLY A 112 -16.23 18.31 11.24
N TRP A 113 -15.27 17.39 11.27
CA TRP A 113 -14.80 16.70 10.07
C TRP A 113 -15.82 15.67 9.52
N GLY A 114 -16.75 15.21 10.34
CA GLY A 114 -17.78 14.24 10.03
C GLY A 114 -18.05 13.29 11.19
N SER A 115 -18.98 12.36 11.03
CA SER A 115 -19.17 11.27 11.98
C SER A 115 -18.00 10.27 11.91
N PRO A 116 -17.78 9.43 12.94
CA PRO A 116 -16.76 8.40 12.89
C PRO A 116 -16.84 7.50 11.64
N ALA A 117 -18.05 7.09 11.25
CA ALA A 117 -18.26 6.26 10.08
C ALA A 117 -17.86 6.99 8.77
N GLN A 118 -18.15 8.29 8.67
CA GLN A 118 -17.76 9.09 7.52
C GLN A 118 -16.25 9.29 7.44
N ILE A 119 -15.60 9.61 8.56
CA ILE A 119 -14.14 9.82 8.59
C ILE A 119 -13.39 8.51 8.29
N SER A 120 -13.96 7.36 8.64
CA SER A 120 -13.41 6.03 8.31
C SER A 120 -13.62 5.63 6.85
N ASP A 121 -14.37 6.39 6.05
CA ASP A 121 -14.48 6.20 4.60
C ASP A 121 -13.36 6.98 3.88
N PRO A 122 -12.41 6.30 3.21
CA PRO A 122 -11.30 6.95 2.52
C PRO A 122 -11.73 7.96 1.46
N VAL A 123 -12.85 7.75 0.78
CA VAL A 123 -13.38 8.67 -0.24
C VAL A 123 -13.91 9.93 0.42
N TYR A 124 -14.73 9.77 1.46
CA TYR A 124 -15.29 10.89 2.20
C TYR A 124 -14.20 11.76 2.83
N THR A 125 -13.28 11.13 3.59
CA THR A 125 -12.23 11.85 4.33
C THR A 125 -11.27 12.59 3.37
N SER A 126 -10.92 11.99 2.22
CA SER A 126 -10.16 12.66 1.16
C SER A 126 -10.92 13.85 0.58
N GLY A 127 -12.22 13.68 0.32
CA GLY A 127 -13.10 14.77 -0.13
C GLY A 127 -13.12 15.92 0.85
N ARG A 128 -13.26 15.67 2.15
CA ARG A 128 -13.25 16.69 3.20
C ARG A 128 -11.91 17.42 3.32
N PHE A 129 -10.80 16.66 3.15
CA PHE A 129 -9.47 17.27 3.10
C PHE A 129 -9.35 18.25 1.93
N PHE A 130 -9.77 17.87 0.73
CA PHE A 130 -9.74 18.75 -0.43
C PHE A 130 -10.71 19.95 -0.31
N ASP A 131 -11.88 19.78 0.31
CA ASP A 131 -12.80 20.90 0.61
C ASP A 131 -12.14 21.97 1.50
N ALA A 132 -11.25 21.55 2.40
CA ALA A 132 -10.48 22.48 3.24
C ALA A 132 -9.29 23.05 2.46
N LEU A 133 -8.55 22.20 1.72
CA LEU A 133 -7.35 22.62 0.98
C LEU A 133 -7.65 23.71 -0.06
N VAL A 134 -8.74 23.60 -0.81
CA VAL A 134 -9.08 24.57 -1.86
C VAL A 134 -9.43 25.96 -1.29
N LYS A 135 -9.70 26.06 0.01
CA LYS A 135 -9.93 27.34 0.73
C LYS A 135 -8.64 27.98 1.20
N VAL A 136 -7.53 27.26 1.19
CA VAL A 136 -6.21 27.80 1.53
C VAL A 136 -5.75 28.71 0.38
N PRO A 137 -5.54 30.01 0.62
CA PRO A 137 -5.11 30.91 -0.44
C PRO A 137 -3.78 30.46 -1.04
N ASP A 138 -3.71 30.42 -2.36
CA ASP A 138 -2.50 30.08 -3.14
C ASP A 138 -1.84 28.74 -2.74
N TYR A 139 -2.61 27.77 -2.29
CA TYR A 139 -2.06 26.46 -1.84
C TYR A 139 -1.14 25.81 -2.88
N ARG A 140 -1.30 26.13 -4.16
CA ARG A 140 -0.49 25.58 -5.25
C ARG A 140 0.95 26.07 -5.20
N GLY A 141 1.17 27.32 -4.77
CA GLY A 141 2.48 27.95 -4.64
C GLY A 141 3.13 27.76 -3.27
N LEU A 142 2.37 27.32 -2.26
CA LEU A 142 2.88 27.13 -0.93
C LEU A 142 3.79 25.88 -0.81
N PRO A 143 4.79 25.89 0.09
CA PRO A 143 5.44 24.67 0.55
C PRO A 143 4.39 23.68 1.07
N VAL A 144 4.60 22.36 0.81
CA VAL A 144 3.65 21.31 1.23
C VAL A 144 3.32 21.41 2.71
N THR A 145 4.33 21.64 3.54
CA THR A 145 4.14 21.71 5.00
C THR A 145 3.26 22.90 5.40
N VAL A 146 3.35 24.02 4.70
CA VAL A 146 2.53 25.20 4.98
C VAL A 146 1.08 24.95 4.60
N ALA A 147 0.83 24.42 3.40
CA ALA A 147 -0.52 24.11 2.94
C ALA A 147 -1.20 23.03 3.81
N ALA A 148 -0.48 21.94 4.11
CA ALA A 148 -0.97 20.88 4.99
C ALA A 148 -1.30 21.40 6.41
N GLN A 149 -0.43 22.25 6.97
CA GLN A 149 -0.63 22.84 8.29
C GLN A 149 -1.88 23.72 8.35
N GLN A 150 -2.17 24.48 7.29
CA GLN A 150 -3.38 25.32 7.25
C GLN A 150 -4.67 24.49 7.19
N VAL A 151 -4.59 23.24 6.74
CA VAL A 151 -5.73 22.31 6.76
C VAL A 151 -5.85 21.58 8.09
N GLN A 152 -4.72 21.05 8.61
CA GLN A 152 -4.70 20.11 9.72
C GLN A 152 -4.61 20.78 11.11
N HIS A 153 -4.08 22.01 11.18
CA HIS A 153 -3.83 22.72 12.44
C HIS A 153 -3.05 21.87 13.46
N SER A 154 -2.06 21.09 12.98
CA SER A 154 -1.24 20.18 13.76
C SER A 154 -0.34 20.92 14.76
N GLY A 155 0.00 20.26 15.87
CA GLY A 155 1.00 20.75 16.81
C GLY A 155 2.45 20.72 16.26
N TYR A 156 2.68 20.05 15.11
CA TYR A 156 3.99 19.87 14.48
C TYR A 156 4.00 20.39 13.04
N PRO A 157 3.99 21.73 12.84
CA PRO A 157 3.76 22.34 11.53
C PRO A 157 4.81 21.99 10.46
N GLN A 158 6.02 21.58 10.84
CA GLN A 158 7.09 21.23 9.90
C GLN A 158 7.15 19.73 9.55
N ALA A 159 6.32 18.90 10.19
CA ALA A 159 6.41 17.45 10.04
C ALA A 159 6.07 16.94 8.63
N TYR A 160 5.31 17.69 7.85
CA TYR A 160 4.89 17.28 6.51
C TYR A 160 6.00 17.44 5.46
N ALA A 161 6.96 18.33 5.67
CA ALA A 161 8.01 18.66 4.70
C ALA A 161 8.84 17.43 4.29
N GLN A 162 9.16 16.55 5.26
CA GLN A 162 9.95 15.33 5.02
C GLN A 162 9.29 14.35 4.05
N HIS A 163 7.99 14.44 3.85
CA HIS A 163 7.21 13.52 3.00
C HIS A 163 7.00 14.06 1.59
N GLU A 164 7.38 15.31 1.28
CA GLU A 164 7.10 15.95 -0.01
C GLU A 164 7.68 15.16 -1.18
N GLY A 165 8.93 14.67 -1.08
CA GLY A 165 9.57 13.92 -2.16
C GLY A 165 8.86 12.61 -2.50
N VAL A 166 8.51 11.82 -1.47
CA VAL A 166 7.76 10.56 -1.64
C VAL A 166 6.35 10.84 -2.16
N ALA A 167 5.69 11.84 -1.60
CA ALA A 167 4.33 12.23 -2.00
C ALA A 167 4.27 12.75 -3.45
N ALA A 168 5.28 13.50 -3.89
CA ALA A 168 5.38 13.97 -5.26
C ALA A 168 5.60 12.80 -6.24
N ALA A 169 6.47 11.85 -5.91
CA ALA A 169 6.70 10.66 -6.73
C ALA A 169 5.42 9.81 -6.85
N LEU A 170 4.69 9.61 -5.75
CA LEU A 170 3.41 8.91 -5.79
C LEU A 170 2.34 9.67 -6.58
N ALA A 171 2.27 11.00 -6.43
CA ALA A 171 1.32 11.82 -7.16
C ALA A 171 1.55 11.74 -8.68
N ASP A 172 2.80 11.81 -9.14
CA ASP A 172 3.19 11.70 -10.53
C ASP A 172 2.75 10.37 -11.14
N VAL A 173 3.07 9.25 -10.44
CA VAL A 173 2.68 7.90 -10.83
C VAL A 173 1.14 7.73 -10.89
N LEU A 174 0.43 8.22 -9.88
CA LEU A 174 -1.02 8.03 -9.73
C LEU A 174 -1.84 8.99 -10.60
N THR A 175 -1.27 10.08 -11.09
CA THR A 175 -1.92 11.01 -12.03
C THR A 175 -1.61 10.70 -13.50
N GLY A 176 -0.79 9.68 -13.78
CA GLY A 176 -0.55 9.13 -15.11
C GLY A 176 0.35 9.97 -16.01
N ARG A 177 1.22 10.80 -15.45
CA ARG A 177 2.22 11.57 -16.24
C ARG A 177 3.31 10.69 -16.83
N GLU A 178 3.76 9.74 -16.06
CA GLU A 178 4.66 8.68 -16.50
C GLU A 178 3.79 7.44 -16.72
N GLY A 179 4.11 6.58 -17.69
CA GLY A 179 3.32 5.37 -17.97
C GLY A 179 3.06 4.48 -16.73
N PRO A 180 2.50 3.28 -16.86
CA PRO A 180 2.09 2.45 -15.72
C PRO A 180 3.30 2.11 -14.85
N ALA A 181 3.47 2.89 -13.79
CA ALA A 181 4.64 2.88 -12.93
C ALA A 181 4.32 2.30 -11.52
N LEU A 182 3.09 1.81 -11.29
CA LEU A 182 2.69 1.10 -10.08
C LEU A 182 2.48 -0.38 -10.40
N SER A 183 3.23 -1.25 -9.73
CA SER A 183 3.07 -2.70 -9.82
C SER A 183 2.90 -3.31 -8.44
N CYS A 184 1.98 -4.28 -8.30
CA CYS A 184 1.75 -4.98 -7.03
C CYS A 184 1.98 -6.48 -7.20
N THR A 185 2.68 -7.08 -6.23
CA THR A 185 2.74 -8.53 -6.04
C THR A 185 1.72 -8.90 -4.98
N VAL A 186 0.69 -9.67 -5.37
CA VAL A 186 -0.34 -10.15 -4.44
C VAL A 186 -0.32 -11.68 -4.42
N SER A 187 -0.32 -12.26 -3.22
CA SER A 187 -0.32 -13.72 -3.05
C SER A 187 -1.66 -14.29 -3.50
N GLY A 188 -1.62 -15.20 -4.49
CA GLY A 188 -2.83 -15.87 -5.00
C GLY A 188 -3.44 -15.27 -6.27
N ALA A 189 -2.96 -14.16 -6.78
CA ALA A 189 -3.29 -13.72 -8.13
C ALA A 189 -2.54 -14.60 -9.14
N ASN A 190 -3.22 -15.61 -9.65
CA ASN A 190 -2.76 -16.27 -10.88
C ASN A 190 -2.86 -15.21 -12.00
N PRO A 191 -1.77 -14.79 -12.64
CA PRO A 191 -1.89 -13.85 -13.75
C PRO A 191 -2.71 -14.54 -14.84
N THR A 192 -3.96 -14.12 -15.02
CA THR A 192 -4.71 -14.43 -16.22
C THR A 192 -3.93 -13.73 -17.35
N PRO A 193 -3.46 -14.45 -18.38
CA PRO A 193 -2.88 -13.79 -19.53
C PRO A 193 -4.00 -12.91 -20.12
N SER A 194 -3.84 -11.59 -20.00
CA SER A 194 -4.68 -10.68 -20.77
C SER A 194 -4.38 -11.00 -22.24
N ASP A 195 -5.39 -11.49 -22.95
CA ASP A 195 -5.39 -11.65 -24.39
C ASP A 195 -4.82 -10.37 -25.02
N ALA A 196 -3.61 -10.47 -25.51
CA ALA A 196 -3.06 -9.53 -26.45
C ALA A 196 -3.95 -9.63 -27.69
N GLY A 197 -4.95 -8.78 -27.75
CA GLY A 197 -5.85 -8.66 -28.87
C GLY A 197 -5.07 -8.50 -30.15
N SER A 198 -5.04 -9.55 -30.95
CA SER A 198 -4.71 -9.55 -32.35
C SER A 198 -5.72 -8.64 -33.05
N GLY A 199 -5.31 -7.42 -33.33
CA GLY A 199 -5.97 -6.54 -34.28
C GLY A 199 -5.31 -6.68 -35.62
N ALA A 200 -5.99 -7.31 -36.54
CA ALA A 200 -5.69 -7.26 -37.99
C ALA A 200 -6.16 -5.91 -38.57
#